data_bcdcf8a977ce40827160317039c381b0
#
_entry.id   bcdcf8a977ce40827160317039c381b0
#
_cell.length_a   1.000
_cell.length_b   1.000
_cell.length_c   1.000
_cell.angle_alpha   90.00
_cell.angle_beta   90.00
_cell.angle_gamma   90.00
#
_symmetry.space_group_name_H-M   'P 1'
#
loop_
_entity.id
_entity.type
_entity.pdbx_description
1 polymer ?
#
loop_
_entity_poly.entity_id
_entity_poly.type
_entity_poly.pdbx_seq_one_letter_code
_entity_poly.pdbx_strand_id
1 'polypeptide(L)'
;MKNTKLIVNTKSKAYPIYFGNNILNKTGILIKKNLPNVKKICIIGDNNLPSSIFKKLIKSLKKYDLIIYKFSANEKTKSLRVASIIIEKLLNNNFNRSDCVIALGGGVLGDLSAFVSNLTKRGIKFINIPT
;
A
#
# COMPACT_ATOMS: atom_id res chain seq x y z
N MET A 1 -8.33 -12.28 -19.26
CA MET A 1 -9.22 -11.99 -18.10
C MET A 1 -9.68 -10.55 -18.18
N LYS A 2 -10.97 -10.32 -18.15
CA LYS A 2 -11.52 -8.96 -18.05
C LYS A 2 -11.23 -8.39 -16.65
N ASN A 3 -11.03 -7.08 -16.58
CA ASN A 3 -10.90 -6.41 -15.28
C ASN A 3 -12.24 -6.47 -14.55
N THR A 4 -12.22 -6.99 -13.34
CA THR A 4 -13.40 -7.17 -12.51
C THR A 4 -13.26 -6.36 -11.22
N LYS A 5 -14.37 -5.79 -10.78
CA LYS A 5 -14.48 -5.08 -9.50
C LYS A 5 -15.46 -5.84 -8.62
N LEU A 6 -15.04 -6.16 -7.41
CA LEU A 6 -15.90 -6.70 -6.36
C LEU A 6 -16.02 -5.68 -5.24
N ILE A 7 -17.21 -5.47 -4.72
CA ILE A 7 -17.42 -4.64 -3.53
C ILE A 7 -17.60 -5.57 -2.33
N VAL A 8 -16.76 -5.39 -1.32
CA VAL A 8 -16.90 -6.07 -0.02
C VAL A 8 -17.61 -5.13 0.95
N ASN A 9 -18.74 -5.57 1.47
CA ASN A 9 -19.52 -4.83 2.47
C ASN A 9 -19.26 -5.40 3.86
N THR A 10 -18.80 -4.57 4.78
CA THR A 10 -18.69 -4.90 6.20
C THR A 10 -19.64 -4.04 7.02
N LYS A 11 -19.80 -4.34 8.30
CA LYS A 11 -20.64 -3.52 9.19
C LYS A 11 -20.16 -2.07 9.29
N SER A 12 -18.86 -1.81 9.13
CA SER A 12 -18.27 -0.48 9.31
C SER A 12 -18.05 0.28 8.00
N LYS A 13 -17.80 -0.42 6.89
CA LYS A 13 -17.51 0.20 5.60
C LYS A 13 -17.62 -0.77 4.43
N ALA A 14 -17.72 -0.21 3.23
CA ALA A 14 -17.54 -0.96 1.99
C ALA A 14 -16.19 -0.60 1.35
N TYR A 15 -15.54 -1.56 0.70
CA TYR A 15 -14.30 -1.31 -0.04
C TYR A 15 -14.24 -2.16 -1.31
N PRO A 16 -13.60 -1.65 -2.38
CA PRO A 16 -13.46 -2.39 -3.63
C PRO A 16 -12.25 -3.32 -3.63
N ILE A 17 -12.38 -4.45 -4.32
CA ILE A 17 -11.28 -5.31 -4.74
C ILE A 17 -11.27 -5.31 -6.27
N TYR A 18 -10.12 -5.09 -6.85
CA TYR A 18 -9.93 -5.08 -8.30
C TYR A 18 -9.09 -6.27 -8.73
N PHE A 19 -9.57 -6.99 -9.72
CA PHE A 19 -8.89 -8.13 -10.34
C PHE A 19 -8.68 -7.85 -11.83
N GLY A 20 -7.58 -8.30 -12.39
CA GLY A 20 -7.40 -8.25 -13.83
C GLY A 20 -5.96 -8.23 -14.27
N ASN A 21 -5.79 -8.29 -15.59
CA ASN A 21 -4.48 -8.15 -16.21
C ASN A 21 -4.04 -6.69 -16.22
N ASN A 22 -2.74 -6.45 -16.02
CA ASN A 22 -2.14 -5.12 -16.06
C ASN A 22 -2.74 -4.10 -15.06
N ILE A 23 -3.31 -4.59 -13.97
CA ILE A 23 -3.97 -3.73 -12.99
C ILE A 23 -2.98 -2.80 -12.28
N LEU A 24 -1.72 -3.22 -12.13
CA LEU A 24 -0.65 -2.39 -11.57
C LEU A 24 -0.48 -1.09 -12.35
N ASN A 25 -0.59 -1.15 -13.67
CA ASN A 25 -0.47 0.04 -14.51
C ASN A 25 -1.62 1.04 -14.33
N LYS A 26 -2.73 0.59 -13.72
CA LYS A 26 -3.94 1.38 -13.47
C LYS A 26 -4.07 1.84 -12.02
N THR A 27 -3.13 1.45 -11.16
CA THR A 27 -3.23 1.73 -9.71
C THR A 27 -3.40 3.21 -9.42
N GLY A 28 -2.64 4.08 -10.07
CA GLY A 28 -2.76 5.53 -9.87
C GLY A 28 -4.14 6.08 -10.22
N ILE A 29 -4.76 5.59 -11.30
CA ILE A 29 -6.13 5.97 -11.70
C ILE A 29 -7.15 5.48 -10.68
N LEU A 30 -6.98 4.25 -10.18
CA LEU A 30 -7.87 3.67 -9.17
C LEU A 30 -7.77 4.41 -7.83
N ILE A 31 -6.56 4.83 -7.44
CA ILE A 31 -6.35 5.65 -6.24
C ILE A 31 -7.05 7.00 -6.40
N LYS A 32 -6.85 7.68 -7.51
CA LYS A 32 -7.50 8.96 -7.76
C LYS A 32 -9.03 8.86 -7.66
N LYS A 33 -9.59 7.77 -8.17
CA LYS A 33 -11.04 7.53 -8.15
C LYS A 33 -11.57 7.23 -6.74
N ASN A 34 -10.87 6.39 -5.97
CA ASN A 34 -11.37 5.88 -4.68
C ASN A 34 -10.88 6.68 -3.48
N LEU A 35 -9.72 7.33 -3.61
CA LEU A 35 -9.04 8.07 -2.55
C LEU A 35 -8.54 9.42 -3.10
N PRO A 36 -9.45 10.34 -3.46
CA PRO A 36 -9.08 11.55 -4.21
C PRO A 36 -8.20 12.53 -3.44
N ASN A 37 -8.13 12.43 -2.12
CA ASN A 37 -7.37 13.34 -1.27
C ASN A 37 -5.93 12.86 -0.97
N VAL A 38 -5.54 11.69 -1.48
CA VAL A 38 -4.17 11.17 -1.32
C VAL A 38 -3.19 12.06 -2.08
N LYS A 39 -2.12 12.47 -1.43
CA LYS A 39 -0.99 13.21 -2.02
C LYS A 39 0.32 12.45 -1.90
N LYS A 40 0.56 11.86 -0.74
CA LYS A 40 1.76 11.07 -0.45
C LYS A 40 1.42 9.59 -0.39
N ILE A 41 2.30 8.78 -0.92
CA ILE A 41 2.17 7.31 -0.90
C ILE A 41 3.48 6.70 -0.44
N CYS A 42 3.40 5.82 0.55
CA CYS A 42 4.51 4.97 0.96
C CYS A 42 4.29 3.56 0.41
N ILE A 43 5.18 3.09 -0.42
CA ILE A 43 5.19 1.70 -0.89
C ILE A 43 6.08 0.89 0.04
N ILE A 44 5.50 -0.10 0.70
CA ILE A 44 6.23 -1.09 1.48
C ILE A 44 6.28 -2.36 0.64
N GLY A 45 7.46 -2.75 0.19
CA GLY A 45 7.62 -3.82 -0.78
C GLY A 45 8.63 -4.90 -0.38
N ASP A 46 8.44 -6.08 -0.95
CA ASP A 46 9.35 -7.21 -0.75
C ASP A 46 10.53 -7.15 -1.74
N ASN A 47 11.76 -7.18 -1.20
CA ASN A 47 12.98 -7.22 -2.00
C ASN A 47 13.06 -8.40 -2.97
N ASN A 48 12.36 -9.50 -2.67
CA ASN A 48 12.35 -10.71 -3.48
C ASN A 48 11.48 -10.59 -4.74
N LEU A 49 10.70 -9.52 -4.87
CA LEU A 49 9.89 -9.30 -6.06
C LEU A 49 10.74 -8.82 -7.24
N PRO A 50 10.38 -9.24 -8.47
CA PRO A 50 11.02 -8.71 -9.66
C PRO A 50 10.94 -7.18 -9.73
N SER A 51 12.05 -6.53 -10.12
CA SER A 51 12.10 -5.08 -10.25
C SER A 51 11.06 -4.51 -11.24
N SER A 52 10.66 -5.33 -12.22
CA SER A 52 9.63 -4.96 -13.19
C SER A 52 8.27 -4.67 -12.55
N ILE A 53 7.91 -5.36 -11.47
CA ILE A 53 6.66 -5.13 -10.72
C ILE A 53 6.70 -3.76 -10.06
N PHE A 54 7.81 -3.43 -9.37
CA PHE A 54 7.99 -2.09 -8.79
C PHE A 54 7.95 -0.99 -9.83
N LYS A 55 8.64 -1.17 -10.96
CA LYS A 55 8.67 -0.18 -12.05
C LYS A 55 7.28 0.10 -12.59
N LYS A 56 6.45 -0.93 -12.79
CA LYS A 56 5.07 -0.77 -13.25
C LYS A 56 4.23 0.03 -12.26
N LEU A 57 4.32 -0.30 -10.97
CA LEU A 57 3.60 0.41 -9.93
C LEU A 57 4.06 1.86 -9.81
N ILE A 58 5.37 2.09 -9.70
CA ILE A 58 5.94 3.45 -9.59
C ILE A 58 5.54 4.31 -10.79
N LYS A 59 5.61 3.77 -12.00
CA LYS A 59 5.19 4.48 -13.21
C LYS A 59 3.72 4.91 -13.15
N SER A 60 2.84 4.06 -12.62
CA SER A 60 1.43 4.39 -12.47
C SER A 60 1.17 5.48 -11.42
N LEU A 61 2.10 5.66 -10.48
CA LEU A 61 1.99 6.57 -9.35
C LEU A 61 2.80 7.87 -9.51
N LYS A 62 3.30 8.16 -10.69
CA LYS A 62 4.21 9.30 -10.96
C LYS A 62 3.69 10.68 -10.55
N LYS A 63 2.37 10.81 -10.34
CA LYS A 63 1.73 12.08 -9.92
C LYS A 63 1.70 12.26 -8.40
N TYR A 64 2.12 11.26 -7.65
CA TYR A 64 2.12 11.27 -6.20
C TYR A 64 3.54 11.48 -5.66
N ASP A 65 3.64 12.00 -4.46
CA ASP A 65 4.89 12.06 -3.71
C ASP A 65 5.15 10.69 -3.11
N LEU A 66 6.19 9.99 -3.58
CA LEU A 66 6.46 8.59 -3.26
C LEU A 66 7.62 8.42 -2.29
N ILE A 67 7.42 7.54 -1.31
CA ILE A 67 8.47 6.96 -0.48
C ILE A 67 8.41 5.45 -0.66
N ILE A 68 9.56 4.79 -0.80
CA ILE A 68 9.63 3.36 -1.03
C ILE A 68 10.53 2.72 0.01
N TYR A 69 9.98 1.76 0.76
CA TYR A 69 10.72 0.89 1.66
C TYR A 69 10.65 -0.54 1.16
N LYS A 70 11.82 -1.13 0.96
CA LYS A 70 11.94 -2.54 0.57
C LYS A 70 12.72 -3.28 1.63
N PHE A 71 12.26 -4.47 1.98
CA PHE A 71 13.00 -5.38 2.84
C PHE A 71 12.61 -6.83 2.52
N SER A 72 13.44 -7.77 2.95
CA SER A 72 13.13 -9.20 2.80
C SER A 72 12.07 -9.59 3.82
N ALA A 73 10.85 -9.79 3.35
CA ALA A 73 9.73 -10.13 4.20
C ALA A 73 9.82 -11.59 4.68
N ASN A 74 9.80 -11.79 6.00
CA ASN A 74 9.72 -13.08 6.66
C ASN A 74 9.02 -12.90 8.01
N GLU A 75 8.71 -13.99 8.73
CA GLU A 75 8.01 -13.92 10.02
C GLU A 75 8.74 -13.06 11.06
N LYS A 76 10.08 -12.97 11.01
CA LYS A 76 10.86 -12.12 11.92
C LYS A 76 10.65 -10.63 11.69
N THR A 77 10.30 -10.23 10.46
CA THR A 77 9.99 -8.82 10.15
C THR A 77 8.61 -8.40 10.62
N LYS A 78 7.74 -9.36 10.93
CA LYS A 78 6.42 -9.12 11.51
C LYS A 78 6.55 -8.85 13.01
N SER A 79 7.06 -7.68 13.36
CA SER A 79 7.37 -7.30 14.75
C SER A 79 7.03 -5.83 15.02
N LEU A 80 6.80 -5.53 16.29
CA LEU A 80 6.60 -4.15 16.78
C LEU A 80 7.79 -3.26 16.48
N ARG A 81 9.00 -3.81 16.55
CA ARG A 81 10.23 -3.06 16.26
C ARG A 81 10.24 -2.55 14.81
N VAL A 82 9.99 -3.43 13.85
CA VAL A 82 9.95 -3.06 12.43
C VAL A 82 8.79 -2.09 12.16
N ALA A 83 7.62 -2.36 12.73
CA ALA A 83 6.47 -1.46 12.61
C ALA A 83 6.78 -0.05 13.14
N SER A 84 7.42 0.05 14.32
CA SER A 84 7.81 1.34 14.91
C SER A 84 8.75 2.12 14.01
N ILE A 85 9.74 1.47 13.42
CA ILE A 85 10.68 2.12 12.49
C ILE A 85 9.93 2.71 11.29
N ILE A 86 9.00 1.95 10.71
CA ILE A 86 8.23 2.43 9.55
C ILE A 86 7.31 3.58 9.94
N ILE A 87 6.61 3.47 11.07
CA ILE A 87 5.74 4.54 11.57
C ILE A 87 6.53 5.84 11.77
N GLU A 88 7.69 5.76 12.41
CA GLU A 88 8.55 6.92 12.62
C GLU A 88 8.96 7.57 11.31
N LYS A 89 9.31 6.77 10.30
CA LYS A 89 9.62 7.28 8.97
C LYS A 89 8.44 7.99 8.30
N LEU A 90 7.23 7.46 8.44
CA LEU A 90 6.02 8.10 7.93
C LEU A 90 5.77 9.44 8.61
N LEU A 91 5.90 9.51 9.94
CA LEU A 91 5.74 10.74 10.70
C LEU A 91 6.80 11.78 10.33
N ASN A 92 8.06 11.38 10.18
CA ASN A 92 9.15 12.26 9.80
C ASN A 92 9.01 12.82 8.37
N ASN A 93 8.28 12.13 7.51
CA ASN A 93 7.96 12.57 6.15
C ASN A 93 6.59 13.26 6.05
N ASN A 94 6.04 13.67 7.18
CA ASN A 94 4.79 14.45 7.27
C ASN A 94 3.58 13.76 6.63
N PHE A 95 3.48 12.44 6.76
CA PHE A 95 2.26 11.72 6.37
C PHE A 95 1.11 12.10 7.28
N ASN A 96 -0.07 12.26 6.70
CA ASN A 96 -1.30 12.55 7.42
C ASN A 96 -2.40 11.53 7.08
N ARG A 97 -3.57 11.68 7.68
CA ARG A 97 -4.67 10.71 7.57
C ARG A 97 -5.22 10.54 6.16
N SER A 98 -5.04 11.48 5.28
CA SER A 98 -5.47 11.40 3.88
C SER A 98 -4.45 10.70 2.99
N ASP A 99 -3.21 10.53 3.46
CA ASP A 99 -2.16 9.84 2.72
C ASP A 99 -2.32 8.31 2.77
N CYS A 100 -1.50 7.59 2.02
CA CYS A 100 -1.71 6.18 1.76
C CYS A 100 -0.45 5.35 1.94
N VAL A 101 -0.60 4.16 2.51
CA VAL A 101 0.41 3.09 2.47
C VAL A 101 -0.06 2.02 1.49
N ILE A 102 0.84 1.59 0.62
CA ILE A 102 0.64 0.45 -0.29
C ILE A 102 1.56 -0.69 0.17
N ALA A 103 0.99 -1.84 0.47
CA ALA A 103 1.73 -3.08 0.65
C ALA A 103 1.87 -3.79 -0.70
N LEU A 104 3.09 -4.09 -1.12
CA LEU A 104 3.38 -4.83 -2.35
C LEU A 104 4.18 -6.08 -1.99
N GLY A 105 3.50 -7.22 -1.84
CA GLY A 105 4.12 -8.47 -1.43
C GLY A 105 3.15 -9.50 -0.90
N GLY A 106 3.67 -10.48 -0.16
CA GLY A 106 2.90 -11.55 0.45
C GLY A 106 2.22 -11.17 1.76
N GLY A 107 1.66 -12.18 2.44
CA GLY A 107 0.85 -12.00 3.65
C GLY A 107 1.56 -11.31 4.81
N VAL A 108 2.83 -11.67 5.08
CA VAL A 108 3.63 -11.04 6.15
C VAL A 108 3.73 -9.54 5.95
N LEU A 109 4.01 -9.13 4.72
CA LEU A 109 4.16 -7.72 4.36
C LEU A 109 2.81 -6.98 4.44
N GLY A 110 1.76 -7.62 3.96
CA GLY A 110 0.40 -7.09 4.03
C GLY A 110 -0.04 -6.85 5.48
N ASP A 111 0.19 -7.81 6.37
CA ASP A 111 -0.16 -7.71 7.79
C ASP A 111 0.62 -6.59 8.48
N LEU A 112 1.92 -6.53 8.27
CA LEU A 112 2.77 -5.48 8.84
C LEU A 112 2.34 -4.09 8.36
N SER A 113 2.09 -3.94 7.09
CA SER A 113 1.70 -2.67 6.47
C SER A 113 0.32 -2.21 6.93
N ALA A 114 -0.63 -3.13 7.09
CA ALA A 114 -1.95 -2.83 7.63
C ALA A 114 -1.86 -2.34 9.08
N PHE A 115 -1.04 -3.01 9.89
CA PHE A 115 -0.78 -2.61 11.29
C PHE A 115 -0.17 -1.21 11.38
N VAL A 116 0.88 -0.94 10.59
CA VAL A 116 1.52 0.38 10.48
C VAL A 116 0.50 1.46 10.09
N SER A 117 -0.34 1.17 9.10
CA SER A 117 -1.35 2.10 8.63
C SER A 117 -2.39 2.43 9.70
N ASN A 118 -2.80 1.44 10.49
CA ASN A 118 -3.76 1.64 11.57
C ASN A 118 -3.20 2.50 12.71
N LEU A 119 -1.93 2.35 13.04
CA LEU A 119 -1.32 3.08 14.14
C LEU A 119 -0.86 4.49 13.78
N THR A 120 -0.53 4.73 12.51
CA THR A 120 -0.05 6.04 12.09
C THR A 120 -1.21 7.04 12.09
N LYS A 121 -1.08 8.12 12.86
CA LYS A 121 -2.08 9.20 12.93
C LYS A 121 -3.52 8.70 13.17
N ARG A 122 -3.71 7.63 13.95
CA ARG A 122 -5.00 6.98 14.22
C ARG A 122 -5.64 6.38 12.96
N GLY A 123 -4.85 6.02 11.99
CA GLY A 123 -5.25 5.39 10.73
C GLY A 123 -5.05 6.28 9.51
N ILE A 124 -4.21 5.80 8.61
CA ILE A 124 -4.05 6.36 7.26
C ILE A 124 -4.62 5.36 6.26
N LYS A 125 -4.78 5.79 5.01
CA LYS A 125 -5.33 4.93 3.96
C LYS A 125 -4.39 3.76 3.69
N PHE A 126 -4.96 2.59 3.40
CA PHE A 126 -4.20 1.37 3.16
C PHE A 126 -4.69 0.66 1.90
N ILE A 127 -3.75 0.24 1.07
CA ILE A 127 -4.00 -0.57 -0.13
C ILE A 127 -3.12 -1.81 -0.06
N ASN A 128 -3.72 -2.98 -0.22
CA ASN A 128 -2.99 -4.24 -0.29
C ASN A 128 -2.91 -4.72 -1.73
N ILE A 129 -1.69 -4.95 -2.21
CA ILE A 129 -1.41 -5.54 -3.53
C ILE A 129 -0.67 -6.86 -3.28
N PRO A 130 -1.41 -7.94 -3.04
CA PRO A 130 -0.81 -9.26 -2.84
C PRO A 130 -0.18 -9.79 -4.13
N THR A 131 0.95 -10.44 -3.98
CA THR A 131 1.73 -10.99 -5.10
C THR A 131 1.93 -12.49 -4.96
#